data_2b438ee4c9eb8efd5be2a772f1a09fe3
#
_entry.id   2b438ee4c9eb8efd5be2a772f1a09fe3
#
_cell.length_a   1.000
_cell.length_b   1.000
_cell.length_c   1.000
_cell.angle_alpha   90.00
_cell.angle_beta   90.00
_cell.angle_gamma   90.00
#
_symmetry.space_group_name_H-M   'P 1'
#
loop_
_entity.id
_entity.type
_entity.pdbx_description
1 polymer ?
#
loop_
_entity_poly.entity_id
_entity_poly.type
_entity_poly.pdbx_seq_one_letter_code
_entity_poly.pdbx_strand_id
1 'polypeptide(L)'
;MNYRTLINIGLIPQVLCLLLTSSLSFPAAAHHSFAMYDRETTRTLTGKLTRFVPGANHAQLIFQLLDSDGESMISENGEPVLWGVETGSARRIAGEGITVKSFPLGTILTVTLNPLRDGRNFGARIDNAPLIKCGMTLPEGGCTEETGEVFQGVEDNGRASYQNSTSSR
;
A
#
# COMPACT_ATOMS: atom_id res chain seq x y z
N MET A 1 -79.27 0.84 20.33
CA MET A 1 -77.88 0.99 20.90
C MET A 1 -76.86 0.83 19.81
N ASN A 2 -76.33 1.95 19.35
CA ASN A 2 -75.39 1.95 18.20
C ASN A 2 -73.98 1.91 18.74
N TYR A 3 -73.22 0.81 18.40
CA TYR A 3 -71.77 0.74 18.64
C TYR A 3 -71.04 1.32 17.44
N ARG A 4 -70.43 2.48 17.61
CA ARG A 4 -69.48 3.06 16.64
C ARG A 4 -68.18 2.31 16.75
N THR A 5 -67.83 1.57 15.71
CA THR A 5 -66.52 0.96 15.51
C THR A 5 -65.55 2.10 15.16
N LEU A 6 -64.71 2.51 16.09
CA LEU A 6 -63.59 3.43 15.84
C LEU A 6 -62.47 2.60 15.21
N ILE A 7 -62.38 2.64 13.89
CA ILE A 7 -61.21 2.08 13.17
C ILE A 7 -60.04 3.02 13.44
N ASN A 8 -59.00 2.49 14.09
CA ASN A 8 -57.80 3.22 14.46
C ASN A 8 -56.89 3.35 13.22
N ILE A 9 -57.17 4.38 12.39
CA ILE A 9 -56.48 4.63 11.10
C ILE A 9 -55.04 5.18 11.31
N GLY A 10 -54.63 5.45 12.57
CA GLY A 10 -53.37 6.12 12.88
C GLY A 10 -52.11 5.23 12.88
N LEU A 11 -52.27 3.91 12.99
CA LEU A 11 -51.10 3.00 13.15
C LEU A 11 -50.54 2.46 11.85
N ILE A 12 -51.32 2.40 10.77
CA ILE A 12 -50.92 1.82 9.49
C ILE A 12 -49.82 2.65 8.77
N PRO A 13 -49.89 3.98 8.71
CA PRO A 13 -48.85 4.76 8.05
C PRO A 13 -47.48 4.76 8.77
N GLN A 14 -47.50 4.63 10.11
CA GLN A 14 -46.28 4.61 10.91
C GLN A 14 -45.49 3.29 10.75
N VAL A 15 -46.19 2.16 10.66
CA VAL A 15 -45.56 0.84 10.43
C VAL A 15 -45.04 0.73 9.01
N LEU A 16 -45.75 1.31 8.03
CA LEU A 16 -45.31 1.31 6.64
C LEU A 16 -44.06 2.19 6.43
N CYS A 17 -43.94 3.33 7.13
CA CYS A 17 -42.73 4.15 7.13
C CYS A 17 -41.52 3.43 7.74
N LEU A 18 -41.69 2.69 8.85
CA LEU A 18 -40.61 1.92 9.46
C LEU A 18 -40.12 0.77 8.58
N LEU A 19 -41.02 0.13 7.83
CA LEU A 19 -40.63 -0.96 6.89
C LEU A 19 -39.93 -0.46 5.64
N LEU A 20 -40.18 0.77 5.18
CA LEU A 20 -39.52 1.38 4.04
C LEU A 20 -38.11 1.90 4.35
N THR A 21 -37.83 2.25 5.61
CA THR A 21 -36.48 2.72 6.01
C THR A 21 -35.46 1.58 6.25
N SER A 22 -35.95 0.37 6.51
CA SER A 22 -35.08 -0.80 6.76
C SER A 22 -34.51 -1.42 5.48
N SER A 23 -35.01 -1.07 4.29
CA SER A 23 -34.56 -1.63 3.01
C SER A 23 -33.46 -0.82 2.31
N LEU A 24 -32.98 0.28 2.90
CA LEU A 24 -31.92 1.13 2.31
C LEU A 24 -30.54 0.92 2.96
N SER A 25 -30.34 -0.21 3.63
CA SER A 25 -28.99 -0.64 4.05
C SER A 25 -28.23 -1.15 2.83
N PHE A 26 -27.73 -0.23 2.00
CA PHE A 26 -26.70 -0.59 1.02
C PHE A 26 -25.47 -1.03 1.81
N PRO A 27 -24.95 -2.25 1.60
CA PRO A 27 -23.64 -2.58 2.13
C PRO A 27 -22.66 -1.61 1.48
N ALA A 28 -22.15 -0.66 2.25
CA ALA A 28 -21.00 0.14 1.84
C ALA A 28 -19.82 -0.84 1.70
N ALA A 29 -19.64 -1.37 0.49
CA ALA A 29 -18.52 -2.23 0.16
C ALA A 29 -17.25 -1.37 0.26
N ALA A 30 -16.61 -1.37 1.43
CA ALA A 30 -15.33 -0.72 1.70
C ALA A 30 -14.15 -1.49 1.08
N HIS A 31 -14.36 -2.21 -0.03
CA HIS A 31 -13.33 -3.01 -0.71
C HIS A 31 -12.66 -2.27 -1.88
N HIS A 32 -12.58 -0.93 -1.83
CA HIS A 32 -12.11 -0.15 -2.97
C HIS A 32 -10.59 -0.03 -3.14
N SER A 33 -9.76 -0.41 -2.14
CA SER A 33 -8.33 -0.10 -2.20
C SER A 33 -7.56 -0.91 -3.24
N PHE A 34 -7.94 -2.15 -3.54
CA PHE A 34 -7.19 -3.00 -4.46
C PHE A 34 -7.67 -3.01 -5.92
N ALA A 35 -8.90 -2.55 -6.20
CA ALA A 35 -9.45 -2.55 -7.57
C ALA A 35 -8.73 -1.57 -8.52
N MET A 36 -8.06 -0.56 -7.97
CA MET A 36 -7.30 0.43 -8.75
C MET A 36 -5.96 -0.09 -9.27
N TYR A 37 -5.42 -1.17 -8.67
CA TYR A 37 -4.14 -1.74 -9.07
C TYR A 37 -4.31 -2.84 -10.12
N ASP A 38 -3.39 -2.89 -11.06
CA ASP A 38 -3.29 -3.96 -12.04
C ASP A 38 -2.52 -5.14 -11.46
N ARG A 39 -3.25 -6.11 -10.93
CA ARG A 39 -2.69 -7.29 -10.27
C ARG A 39 -2.08 -8.32 -11.22
N GLU A 40 -2.33 -8.18 -12.52
CA GLU A 40 -1.76 -9.03 -13.55
C GLU A 40 -0.37 -8.53 -14.01
N THR A 41 -0.11 -7.25 -13.77
CA THR A 41 1.17 -6.59 -14.08
C THR A 41 2.01 -6.45 -12.82
N THR A 42 3.28 -6.82 -12.93
CA THR A 42 4.28 -6.65 -11.87
C THR A 42 5.42 -5.78 -12.39
N ARG A 43 5.87 -4.83 -11.56
CA ARG A 43 7.06 -4.01 -11.84
C ARG A 43 8.02 -4.08 -10.66
N THR A 44 9.30 -4.30 -10.96
CA THR A 44 10.40 -4.16 -9.99
C THR A 44 11.13 -2.88 -10.32
N LEU A 45 11.19 -1.96 -9.37
CA LEU A 45 11.72 -0.61 -9.55
C LEU A 45 12.78 -0.34 -8.51
N THR A 46 13.91 0.23 -8.95
CA THR A 46 14.96 0.74 -8.07
C THR A 46 14.90 2.26 -8.03
N GLY A 47 15.02 2.83 -6.85
CA GLY A 47 14.94 4.28 -6.70
C GLY A 47 15.55 4.81 -5.41
N LYS A 48 15.71 6.12 -5.37
CA LYS A 48 16.23 6.88 -4.23
C LYS A 48 15.09 7.50 -3.45
N LEU A 49 14.90 7.10 -2.20
CA LEU A 49 13.80 7.55 -1.33
C LEU A 49 13.84 9.06 -1.12
N THR A 50 12.78 9.75 -1.51
CA THR A 50 12.61 11.19 -1.35
C THR A 50 11.61 11.54 -0.24
N ARG A 51 10.66 10.64 0.04
CA ARG A 51 9.69 10.83 1.12
C ARG A 51 9.16 9.50 1.64
N PHE A 52 9.06 9.39 2.97
CA PHE A 52 8.37 8.32 3.66
C PHE A 52 7.15 8.92 4.38
N VAL A 53 5.96 8.43 4.08
CA VAL A 53 4.69 8.85 4.71
C VAL A 53 4.17 7.70 5.56
N PRO A 54 4.33 7.75 6.89
CA PRO A 54 3.80 6.73 7.78
C PRO A 54 2.29 6.93 7.95
N GLY A 55 1.48 6.19 7.21
CA GLY A 55 0.02 6.25 7.30
C GLY A 55 -0.55 5.21 8.25
N ALA A 56 -1.65 5.53 8.93
CA ALA A 56 -2.32 4.62 9.87
C ALA A 56 -2.87 3.37 9.16
N ASN A 57 -3.45 3.53 7.96
CA ASN A 57 -3.98 2.44 7.16
C ASN A 57 -2.95 1.91 6.16
N HIS A 58 -2.28 2.83 5.46
CA HIS A 58 -1.27 2.54 4.44
C HIS A 58 -0.13 3.53 4.56
N ALA A 59 1.09 3.02 4.68
CA ALA A 59 2.27 3.86 4.55
C ALA A 59 2.68 3.95 3.07
N GLN A 60 3.41 5.00 2.73
CA GLN A 60 3.86 5.23 1.36
C GLN A 60 5.35 5.57 1.34
N LEU A 61 6.06 4.99 0.37
CA LEU A 61 7.42 5.34 0.03
C LEU A 61 7.39 6.04 -1.33
N ILE A 62 7.89 7.27 -1.39
CA ILE A 62 8.02 8.04 -2.62
C ILE A 62 9.50 8.10 -2.96
N PHE A 63 9.86 7.70 -4.15
CA PHE A 63 11.26 7.60 -4.58
C PHE A 63 11.44 8.11 -6.00
N GLN A 64 12.62 8.61 -6.27
CA GLN A 64 13.11 9.01 -7.56
C GLN A 64 13.61 7.76 -8.29
N LEU A 65 13.06 7.47 -9.46
CA LEU A 65 13.44 6.28 -10.23
C LEU A 65 14.89 6.42 -10.71
N LEU A 66 15.66 5.36 -10.55
CA LEU A 66 17.04 5.27 -11.01
C LEU A 66 17.13 4.33 -12.22
N ASP A 67 18.09 4.62 -13.10
CA ASP A 67 18.52 3.70 -14.14
C ASP A 67 19.57 2.69 -13.63
N SER A 68 20.12 1.88 -14.53
CA SER A 68 21.14 0.87 -14.21
C SER A 68 22.46 1.44 -13.69
N ASP A 69 22.76 2.69 -14.03
CA ASP A 69 23.99 3.37 -13.64
C ASP A 69 23.83 4.14 -12.31
N GLY A 70 22.59 4.12 -11.75
CA GLY A 70 22.24 4.80 -10.50
C GLY A 70 21.92 6.27 -10.68
N GLU A 71 21.80 6.74 -11.93
CA GLU A 71 21.41 8.09 -12.24
C GLU A 71 19.89 8.24 -12.22
N SER A 72 19.42 9.43 -11.88
CA SER A 72 17.99 9.71 -11.85
C SER A 72 17.40 9.71 -13.26
N MET A 73 16.38 8.90 -13.48
CA MET A 73 15.60 8.99 -14.71
C MET A 73 14.87 10.32 -14.80
N ILE A 74 15.00 10.97 -15.94
CA ILE A 74 14.41 12.29 -16.21
C ILE A 74 13.26 12.13 -17.21
N SER A 75 12.16 12.79 -16.95
CA SER A 75 10.99 12.84 -17.81
C SER A 75 11.18 13.82 -18.98
N GLU A 76 10.27 13.81 -19.94
CA GLU A 76 10.35 14.69 -21.12
C GLU A 76 10.36 16.19 -20.77
N ASN A 77 9.80 16.57 -19.64
CA ASN A 77 9.81 17.97 -19.16
C ASN A 77 11.05 18.33 -18.33
N GLY A 78 12.05 17.45 -18.26
CA GLY A 78 13.30 17.70 -17.53
C GLY A 78 13.26 17.45 -16.03
N GLU A 79 12.13 16.95 -15.49
CA GLU A 79 11.99 16.69 -14.07
C GLU A 79 12.30 15.21 -13.75
N PRO A 80 12.81 14.91 -12.54
CA PRO A 80 13.01 13.54 -12.10
C PRO A 80 11.72 12.73 -12.10
N VAL A 81 11.78 11.51 -12.61
CA VAL A 81 10.64 10.58 -12.57
C VAL A 81 10.44 10.08 -11.15
N LEU A 82 9.33 10.49 -10.53
CA LEU A 82 8.94 10.03 -9.20
C LEU A 82 7.99 8.84 -9.29
N TRP A 83 8.20 7.87 -8.42
CA TRP A 83 7.27 6.77 -8.17
C TRP A 83 6.84 6.76 -6.71
N GLY A 84 5.59 6.36 -6.50
CA GLY A 84 5.07 6.07 -5.17
C GLY A 84 4.71 4.59 -5.03
N VAL A 85 4.96 4.03 -3.86
CA VAL A 85 4.49 2.68 -3.52
C VAL A 85 3.73 2.72 -2.21
N GLU A 86 2.49 2.22 -2.26
CA GLU A 86 1.70 1.96 -1.08
C GLU A 86 2.11 0.62 -0.47
N THR A 87 2.23 0.60 0.86
CA THR A 87 2.55 -0.60 1.64
C THR A 87 1.46 -0.86 2.67
N GLY A 88 1.63 -1.84 3.54
CA GLY A 88 0.78 -2.01 4.71
C GLY A 88 0.78 -0.79 5.64
N SER A 89 -0.01 -0.83 6.71
CA SER A 89 -0.02 0.25 7.71
C SER A 89 1.38 0.49 8.30
N ALA A 90 1.64 1.70 8.79
CA ALA A 90 2.93 2.04 9.41
C ALA A 90 3.30 1.07 10.56
N ARG A 91 2.29 0.60 11.31
CA ARG A 91 2.49 -0.40 12.37
C ARG A 91 2.92 -1.76 11.80
N ARG A 92 2.28 -2.22 10.72
CA ARG A 92 2.61 -3.49 10.06
C ARG A 92 4.04 -3.47 9.53
N ILE A 93 4.37 -2.47 8.71
CA ILE A 93 5.71 -2.41 8.11
C ILE A 93 6.82 -2.11 9.12
N ALA A 94 6.50 -1.43 10.25
CA ALA A 94 7.44 -1.29 11.36
C ALA A 94 7.77 -2.65 12.01
N GLY A 95 6.80 -3.58 12.04
CA GLY A 95 7.03 -4.97 12.43
C GLY A 95 7.97 -5.72 11.49
N GLU A 96 8.03 -5.31 10.22
CA GLU A 96 8.98 -5.80 9.21
C GLU A 96 10.34 -5.07 9.28
N GLY A 97 10.52 -4.12 10.20
CA GLY A 97 11.73 -3.31 10.32
C GLY A 97 11.73 -2.05 9.43
N ILE A 98 10.67 -1.80 8.66
CA ILE A 98 10.55 -0.66 7.75
C ILE A 98 9.99 0.54 8.49
N THR A 99 10.85 1.48 8.84
CA THR A 99 10.52 2.70 9.59
C THR A 99 11.22 3.92 8.98
N VAL A 100 10.79 5.13 9.34
CA VAL A 100 11.50 6.36 8.94
C VAL A 100 12.96 6.40 9.42
N LYS A 101 13.28 5.68 10.48
CA LYS A 101 14.64 5.57 11.02
C LYS A 101 15.50 4.60 10.23
N SER A 102 14.96 3.42 9.87
CA SER A 102 15.68 2.41 9.10
C SER A 102 15.76 2.75 7.60
N PHE A 103 14.84 3.58 7.11
CA PHE A 103 14.81 4.09 5.73
C PHE A 103 14.90 5.63 5.74
N PRO A 104 16.06 6.22 6.06
CA PRO A 104 16.24 7.67 5.96
C PRO A 104 16.12 8.15 4.51
N LEU A 105 15.79 9.43 4.32
CA LEU A 105 15.75 10.03 2.98
C LEU A 105 17.10 9.88 2.27
N GLY A 106 17.06 9.59 0.98
CA GLY A 106 18.24 9.28 0.18
C GLY A 106 18.57 7.79 0.13
N THR A 107 17.93 6.94 0.94
CA THR A 107 18.10 5.48 0.86
C THR A 107 17.74 4.98 -0.54
N ILE A 108 18.63 4.19 -1.14
CA ILE A 108 18.35 3.43 -2.36
C ILE A 108 17.62 2.16 -1.97
N LEU A 109 16.50 1.93 -2.64
CA LEU A 109 15.67 0.76 -2.43
C LEU A 109 15.22 0.14 -3.76
N THR A 110 14.97 -1.16 -3.73
CA THR A 110 14.29 -1.87 -4.81
C THR A 110 12.99 -2.45 -4.26
N VAL A 111 11.91 -2.23 -4.99
CA VAL A 111 10.57 -2.68 -4.61
C VAL A 111 9.83 -3.29 -5.78
N THR A 112 9.10 -4.39 -5.51
CA THR A 112 8.21 -5.03 -6.47
C THR A 112 6.77 -4.66 -6.14
N LEU A 113 6.03 -4.20 -7.15
CA LEU A 113 4.69 -3.63 -7.00
C LEU A 113 3.75 -3.98 -8.16
N ASN A 114 2.45 -3.91 -7.89
CA ASN A 114 1.41 -3.86 -8.90
C ASN A 114 1.09 -2.38 -9.20
N PRO A 115 1.22 -1.91 -10.44
CA PRO A 115 1.00 -0.51 -10.80
C PRO A 115 -0.48 -0.13 -10.78
N LEU A 116 -0.78 1.15 -10.75
CA LEU A 116 -2.13 1.64 -11.00
C LEU A 116 -2.57 1.36 -12.45
N ARG A 117 -3.85 1.00 -12.63
CA ARG A 117 -4.46 0.79 -13.96
C ARG A 117 -4.53 2.04 -14.81
N ASP A 118 -4.54 3.22 -14.19
CA ASP A 118 -4.63 4.51 -14.89
C ASP A 118 -3.28 5.04 -15.41
N GLY A 119 -2.19 4.28 -15.22
CA GLY A 119 -0.86 4.61 -15.73
C GLY A 119 -0.07 5.64 -14.93
N ARG A 120 -0.61 6.18 -13.83
CA ARG A 120 0.17 7.04 -12.92
C ARG A 120 1.33 6.26 -12.29
N ASN A 121 2.43 6.94 -12.00
CA ASN A 121 3.62 6.38 -11.39
C ASN A 121 3.39 6.06 -9.90
N PHE A 122 2.50 5.13 -9.63
CA PHE A 122 2.15 4.66 -8.30
C PHE A 122 1.73 3.20 -8.34
N GLY A 123 1.94 2.46 -7.23
CA GLY A 123 1.53 1.07 -7.15
C GLY A 123 1.40 0.57 -5.72
N ALA A 124 0.89 -0.66 -5.57
CA ALA A 124 0.85 -1.37 -4.30
C ALA A 124 2.00 -2.36 -4.22
N ARG A 125 2.78 -2.33 -3.12
CA ARG A 125 3.81 -3.35 -2.85
C ARG A 125 3.16 -4.73 -2.83
N ILE A 126 3.81 -5.69 -3.46
CA ILE A 126 3.43 -7.09 -3.38
C ILE A 126 3.93 -7.64 -2.04
N ASP A 127 3.03 -8.11 -1.18
CA ASP A 127 3.34 -8.51 0.20
C ASP A 127 4.41 -9.61 0.30
N ASN A 128 4.42 -10.55 -0.65
CA ASN A 128 5.38 -11.66 -0.67
C ASN A 128 6.69 -11.33 -1.44
N ALA A 129 6.79 -10.14 -2.02
CA ALA A 129 8.00 -9.70 -2.69
C ALA A 129 8.89 -8.92 -1.71
N PRO A 130 10.22 -9.11 -1.78
CA PRO A 130 11.13 -8.40 -0.92
C PRO A 130 11.13 -6.90 -1.23
N LEU A 131 11.27 -6.08 -0.17
CA LEU A 131 11.76 -4.71 -0.27
C LEU A 131 13.24 -4.76 0.07
N ILE A 132 14.09 -4.32 -0.85
CA ILE A 132 15.55 -4.37 -0.70
C ILE A 132 16.06 -2.97 -0.40
N LYS A 133 16.95 -2.84 0.57
CA LYS A 133 17.58 -1.57 0.95
C LYS A 133 19.07 -1.66 0.72
N CYS A 134 19.64 -0.71 -0.05
CA CYS A 134 21.04 -0.72 -0.45
C CYS A 134 21.87 0.48 0.09
N GLY A 135 21.40 1.15 1.14
CA GLY A 135 22.11 2.31 1.69
C GLY A 135 21.87 3.57 0.88
N MET A 136 22.88 4.44 0.74
CA MET A 136 22.77 5.77 0.13
C MET A 136 23.38 5.85 -1.28
N THR A 137 24.10 4.83 -1.69
CA THR A 137 24.76 4.72 -3.00
C THR A 137 24.37 3.39 -3.63
N LEU A 138 24.13 3.37 -4.94
CA LEU A 138 23.82 2.14 -5.66
C LEU A 138 25.08 1.24 -5.65
N PRO A 139 24.97 -0.01 -5.18
CA PRO A 139 26.08 -0.94 -5.21
C PRO A 139 26.43 -1.34 -6.67
N GLU A 140 27.66 -1.78 -6.88
CA GLU A 140 28.02 -2.47 -8.09
C GLU A 140 27.16 -3.72 -8.27
N GLY A 141 26.58 -3.91 -9.44
CA GLY A 141 25.62 -4.98 -9.72
C GLY A 141 24.17 -4.63 -9.37
N GLY A 142 23.88 -3.39 -8.93
CA GLY A 142 22.53 -2.91 -8.63
C GLY A 142 22.07 -3.19 -7.19
N CYS A 143 20.85 -2.80 -6.88
CA CYS A 143 20.24 -3.04 -5.57
C CYS A 143 19.42 -4.33 -5.61
N THR A 144 20.07 -5.43 -5.29
CA THR A 144 19.55 -6.81 -5.36
C THR A 144 19.56 -7.48 -3.97
N GLU A 145 19.03 -8.68 -3.86
CA GLU A 145 19.06 -9.44 -2.61
C GLU A 145 20.48 -9.80 -2.15
N GLU A 146 21.42 -9.87 -3.09
CA GLU A 146 22.83 -10.16 -2.81
C GLU A 146 23.60 -8.92 -2.33
N THR A 147 23.15 -7.72 -2.72
CA THR A 147 23.88 -6.47 -2.45
C THR A 147 23.23 -5.61 -1.37
N GLY A 148 22.01 -5.95 -0.95
CA GLY A 148 21.21 -5.15 -0.02
C GLY A 148 20.65 -5.92 1.18
N GLU A 149 20.06 -5.18 2.10
CA GLU A 149 19.31 -5.70 3.23
C GLU A 149 17.87 -5.99 2.78
N VAL A 150 17.41 -7.24 3.00
CA VAL A 150 16.11 -7.73 2.53
C VAL A 150 15.05 -7.60 3.62
N PHE A 151 13.94 -6.94 3.29
CA PHE A 151 12.76 -6.79 4.14
C PHE A 151 11.60 -7.53 3.46
N GLN A 152 11.20 -8.65 4.03
CA GLN A 152 10.05 -9.42 3.55
C GLN A 152 8.83 -9.20 4.44
N GLY A 153 7.65 -9.18 3.84
CA GLY A 153 6.39 -9.20 4.57
C GLY A 153 6.31 -10.47 5.43
N VAL A 154 5.83 -10.30 6.65
CA VAL A 154 5.52 -11.45 7.52
C VAL A 154 4.33 -12.16 6.90
N GLU A 155 4.48 -13.43 6.51
CA GLU A 155 3.33 -14.27 6.24
C GLU A 155 2.44 -14.31 7.49
N ASP A 156 1.12 -14.21 7.31
CA ASP A 156 0.11 -14.07 8.37
C ASP A 156 -0.06 -15.34 9.22
N ASN A 157 1.01 -16.14 9.35
CA ASN A 157 1.10 -17.35 10.18
C ASN A 157 1.59 -17.08 11.60
N GLY A 158 1.61 -15.82 12.05
CA GLY A 158 1.86 -15.46 13.45
C GLY A 158 3.29 -15.72 13.96
N ARG A 159 4.26 -15.98 13.07
CA ARG A 159 5.68 -16.10 13.44
C ARG A 159 6.54 -15.30 12.46
N ALA A 160 7.10 -14.20 12.97
CA ALA A 160 8.16 -13.47 12.30
C ALA A 160 9.41 -14.36 12.21
N SER A 161 9.78 -14.78 11.02
CA SER A 161 11.11 -15.31 10.76
C SER A 161 12.02 -14.14 10.39
N TYR A 162 12.69 -13.55 11.36
CA TYR A 162 13.86 -12.71 11.13
C TYR A 162 14.98 -13.61 10.63
N GLN A 163 15.22 -13.61 9.34
CA GLN A 163 16.51 -14.08 8.82
C GLN A 163 17.42 -12.87 8.71
N ASN A 164 18.16 -12.60 9.77
CA ASN A 164 19.37 -11.82 9.70
C ASN A 164 20.39 -12.62 8.88
N SER A 165 20.57 -12.29 7.61
CA SER A 165 21.75 -12.68 6.88
C SER A 165 22.93 -11.85 7.41
N THR A 166 23.51 -12.29 8.53
CA THR A 166 24.85 -11.86 8.90
C THR A 166 25.80 -12.43 7.88
N SER A 167 26.19 -11.63 6.90
CA SER A 167 27.37 -11.86 6.11
C SER A 167 28.57 -11.93 7.05
N SER A 168 29.04 -13.13 7.32
CA SER A 168 30.27 -13.36 8.04
C SER A 168 31.42 -13.30 7.02
N ARG A 169 32.28 -12.30 7.22
CA ARG A 169 33.73 -12.25 6.92
C ARG A 169 34.17 -12.55 5.52
#